data_6de8793720eb311dfe25891da5564e24
#
_entry.id   6de8793720eb311dfe25891da5564e24
#
_cell.length_a   1.000
_cell.length_b   1.000
_cell.length_c   1.000
_cell.angle_alpha   90.00
_cell.angle_beta   90.00
_cell.angle_gamma   90.00
#
_symmetry.space_group_name_H-M   'P 1'
#
loop_
_entity.id
_entity.type
_entity.pdbx_description
1 polymer ?
#
loop_
_entity_poly.entity_id
_entity_poly.type
_entity_poly.pdbx_seq_one_letter_code
_entity_poly.pdbx_strand_id
1 'polypeptide(L)'
;MGPVHLDVIDAERSLRFWRDLIGLTVQSTDGGALPLGADGKTLLVLNPGAQRPVQRGHAGLYHVAVHLPDEPEFARILARLIMARHPISPTDHIMSKAIYLHDPDRIMLELTLETPQRVSKFGWDESTGQPDIVDSEGRKRGGTEALDVEEVLGHLADREFDRPLRGGTKIGHVHLHVGNLEEAARFYRENLAFIENTNIPFFRMADLYAGGTFPHRIALNTWQGEGATQAPAGTAGMGHFTIAYDSKERLDEIVKGLKDVQARSDGHLTHDPSGNAVLLTA
;
A
#
# COMPACT_ATOMS: atom_id res chain seq x y z
N MET A 1 -3.42 8.13 5.47
CA MET A 1 -3.82 7.59 4.15
C MET A 1 -5.33 7.41 4.15
N GLY A 2 -6.00 7.89 3.11
CA GLY A 2 -7.41 7.63 2.83
C GLY A 2 -7.59 6.43 1.89
N PRO A 3 -8.79 6.27 1.31
CA PRO A 3 -9.11 5.17 0.41
C PRO A 3 -8.21 5.13 -0.84
N VAL A 4 -7.99 3.91 -1.34
CA VAL A 4 -7.34 3.68 -2.63
C VAL A 4 -8.39 3.20 -3.63
N HIS A 5 -8.48 3.85 -4.78
CA HIS A 5 -9.37 3.48 -5.86
C HIS A 5 -8.66 2.55 -6.84
N LEU A 6 -9.24 1.39 -7.08
CA LEU A 6 -8.69 0.36 -7.95
C LEU A 6 -9.64 0.11 -9.13
N ASP A 7 -9.12 0.27 -10.34
CA ASP A 7 -9.83 -0.09 -11.55
C ASP A 7 -9.68 -1.59 -11.78
N VAL A 8 -10.81 -2.31 -11.84
CA VAL A 8 -10.88 -3.76 -11.95
C VAL A 8 -11.71 -4.17 -13.16
N ILE A 9 -11.47 -5.37 -13.68
CA ILE A 9 -12.17 -5.84 -14.89
C ILE A 9 -13.61 -6.23 -14.55
N ASP A 10 -13.80 -7.04 -13.52
CA ASP A 10 -15.10 -7.64 -13.19
C ASP A 10 -15.43 -7.50 -11.71
N ALA A 11 -16.58 -6.90 -11.41
CA ALA A 11 -17.03 -6.62 -10.05
C ALA A 11 -17.14 -7.89 -9.18
N GLU A 12 -17.84 -8.92 -9.69
CA GLU A 12 -18.11 -10.14 -8.93
C GLU A 12 -16.84 -10.94 -8.64
N ARG A 13 -15.94 -11.02 -9.63
CA ARG A 13 -14.65 -11.67 -9.47
C ARG A 13 -13.77 -10.95 -8.45
N SER A 14 -13.76 -9.62 -8.49
CA SER A 14 -13.01 -8.81 -7.54
C SER A 14 -13.61 -8.89 -6.13
N LEU A 15 -14.95 -8.92 -5.99
CA LEU A 15 -15.62 -9.11 -4.71
C LEU A 15 -15.29 -10.47 -4.08
N ARG A 16 -15.21 -11.56 -4.87
CA ARG A 16 -14.78 -12.87 -4.34
C ARG A 16 -13.38 -12.81 -3.72
N PHE A 17 -12.50 -11.99 -4.27
CA PHE A 17 -11.17 -11.79 -3.69
C PHE A 17 -11.22 -10.82 -2.48
N TRP A 18 -11.63 -9.59 -2.70
CA TRP A 18 -11.49 -8.53 -1.71
C TRP A 18 -12.46 -8.68 -0.52
N ARG A 19 -13.69 -9.14 -0.76
CA ARG A 19 -14.68 -9.40 0.29
C ARG A 19 -14.53 -10.81 0.88
N ASP A 20 -14.60 -11.86 0.04
CA ASP A 20 -14.77 -13.22 0.55
C ASP A 20 -13.43 -13.83 1.00
N LEU A 21 -12.32 -13.57 0.29
CA LEU A 21 -11.00 -14.08 0.66
C LEU A 21 -10.26 -13.16 1.63
N ILE A 22 -10.20 -11.84 1.36
CA ILE A 22 -9.48 -10.89 2.23
C ILE A 22 -10.32 -10.55 3.45
N GLY A 23 -11.63 -10.41 3.30
CA GLY A 23 -12.56 -10.15 4.41
C GLY A 23 -12.92 -8.67 4.59
N LEU A 24 -12.75 -7.84 3.55
CA LEU A 24 -13.30 -6.49 3.55
C LEU A 24 -14.82 -6.53 3.44
N THR A 25 -15.52 -5.58 4.04
CA THR A 25 -16.97 -5.45 3.98
C THR A 25 -17.39 -4.42 2.93
N VAL A 26 -18.42 -4.74 2.13
CA VAL A 26 -19.03 -3.78 1.21
C VAL A 26 -19.76 -2.71 2.02
N GLN A 27 -19.43 -1.43 1.78
CA GLN A 27 -20.02 -0.30 2.52
C GLN A 27 -21.27 0.25 1.82
N SER A 28 -21.30 0.24 0.48
CA SER A 28 -22.42 0.64 -0.34
C SER A 28 -22.31 -0.03 -1.73
N THR A 29 -23.44 -0.14 -2.43
CA THR A 29 -23.50 -0.63 -3.83
C THR A 29 -24.07 0.44 -4.78
N ASP A 30 -24.25 1.65 -4.30
CA ASP A 30 -24.83 2.75 -5.08
C ASP A 30 -23.76 3.34 -6.03
N GLY A 31 -24.16 3.63 -7.28
CA GLY A 31 -23.30 4.39 -8.22
C GLY A 31 -22.27 3.59 -9.02
N GLY A 32 -22.29 2.26 -8.98
CA GLY A 32 -21.41 1.41 -9.80
C GLY A 32 -20.00 1.19 -9.23
N ALA A 33 -19.49 2.07 -8.39
CA ALA A 33 -18.28 1.86 -7.61
C ALA A 33 -18.58 1.03 -6.34
N LEU A 34 -17.64 0.21 -5.91
CA LEU A 34 -17.81 -0.71 -4.79
C LEU A 34 -16.86 -0.33 -3.65
N PRO A 35 -17.26 0.54 -2.72
CA PRO A 35 -16.46 0.86 -1.55
C PRO A 35 -16.40 -0.33 -0.59
N LEU A 36 -15.19 -0.73 -0.24
CA LEU A 36 -14.86 -1.83 0.65
C LEU A 36 -14.07 -1.32 1.84
N GLY A 37 -14.31 -1.90 3.01
CA GLY A 37 -13.61 -1.44 4.21
C GLY A 37 -13.71 -2.37 5.38
N ALA A 38 -13.34 -1.85 6.54
CA ALA A 38 -13.42 -2.52 7.83
C ALA A 38 -13.99 -1.54 8.87
N ASP A 39 -14.85 -2.02 9.75
CA ASP A 39 -15.43 -1.24 10.85
C ASP A 39 -16.06 0.10 10.39
N GLY A 40 -16.82 0.06 9.29
CA GLY A 40 -17.49 1.23 8.73
C GLY A 40 -16.58 2.26 8.01
N LYS A 41 -15.26 2.03 7.97
CA LYS A 41 -14.32 2.89 7.24
C LYS A 41 -14.02 2.32 5.86
N THR A 42 -14.21 3.11 4.82
CA THR A 42 -13.78 2.75 3.46
C THR A 42 -12.25 2.73 3.37
N LEU A 43 -11.70 1.64 2.88
CA LEU A 43 -10.27 1.44 2.64
C LEU A 43 -9.93 1.36 1.15
N LEU A 44 -10.77 0.67 0.40
CA LEU A 44 -10.63 0.50 -1.04
C LEU A 44 -11.94 0.85 -1.73
N VAL A 45 -11.85 1.32 -2.96
CA VAL A 45 -13.01 1.48 -3.84
C VAL A 45 -12.69 0.77 -5.14
N LEU A 46 -13.47 -0.26 -5.48
CA LEU A 46 -13.32 -0.95 -6.76
C LEU A 46 -14.17 -0.27 -7.81
N ASN A 47 -13.57 0.06 -8.94
CA ASN A 47 -14.22 0.65 -10.11
C ASN A 47 -14.21 -0.39 -11.25
N PRO A 48 -15.30 -1.11 -11.49
CA PRO A 48 -15.37 -2.09 -12.58
C PRO A 48 -15.36 -1.43 -13.95
N GLY A 49 -14.83 -2.13 -14.96
CA GLY A 49 -14.83 -1.67 -16.35
C GLY A 49 -13.46 -1.61 -17.02
N ALA A 50 -12.38 -1.96 -16.32
CA ALA A 50 -11.09 -2.20 -16.95
C ALA A 50 -11.22 -3.32 -18.00
N GLN A 51 -10.40 -3.27 -19.05
CA GLN A 51 -10.48 -4.19 -20.19
C GLN A 51 -9.37 -5.25 -20.19
N ARG A 52 -8.33 -5.01 -19.42
CA ARG A 52 -7.13 -5.87 -19.35
C ARG A 52 -6.51 -5.81 -17.95
N PRO A 53 -5.83 -6.89 -17.51
CA PRO A 53 -5.18 -6.91 -16.20
C PRO A 53 -3.96 -5.97 -16.18
N VAL A 54 -3.40 -5.75 -14.99
CA VAL A 54 -2.14 -5.02 -14.77
C VAL A 54 -1.07 -5.50 -15.75
N GLN A 55 -0.38 -4.57 -16.37
CA GLN A 55 0.71 -4.79 -17.32
C GLN A 55 2.05 -4.35 -16.74
N ARG A 56 3.09 -5.12 -17.00
CA ARG A 56 4.46 -4.77 -16.61
C ARG A 56 5.05 -3.72 -17.55
N GLY A 57 6.11 -3.05 -17.08
CA GLY A 57 6.83 -2.03 -17.86
C GLY A 57 6.20 -0.63 -17.77
N HIS A 58 5.27 -0.42 -16.87
CA HIS A 58 4.54 0.84 -16.71
C HIS A 58 4.67 1.40 -15.29
N ALA A 59 4.57 2.74 -15.17
CA ALA A 59 4.33 3.41 -13.91
C ALA A 59 2.92 3.07 -13.40
N GLY A 60 2.72 3.17 -12.09
CA GLY A 60 1.45 2.81 -11.45
C GLY A 60 1.66 2.19 -10.09
N LEU A 61 0.67 1.45 -9.60
CA LEU A 61 0.74 0.76 -8.32
C LEU A 61 1.68 -0.45 -8.40
N TYR A 62 2.65 -0.52 -7.48
CA TYR A 62 3.35 -1.77 -7.19
C TYR A 62 2.50 -2.60 -6.22
N HIS A 63 2.17 -2.06 -5.04
CA HIS A 63 1.18 -2.64 -4.14
C HIS A 63 0.46 -1.60 -3.29
N VAL A 64 -0.75 -1.94 -2.87
CA VAL A 64 -1.44 -1.30 -1.76
C VAL A 64 -1.24 -2.15 -0.51
N ALA A 65 -0.87 -1.51 0.61
CA ALA A 65 -0.69 -2.21 1.87
C ALA A 65 -1.87 -1.96 2.82
N VAL A 66 -2.49 -3.06 3.23
CA VAL A 66 -3.54 -3.09 4.26
C VAL A 66 -2.90 -3.53 5.56
N HIS A 67 -2.81 -2.60 6.52
CA HIS A 67 -2.24 -2.87 7.83
C HIS A 67 -3.30 -3.45 8.77
N LEU A 68 -2.97 -4.57 9.36
CA LEU A 68 -3.81 -5.29 10.31
C LEU A 68 -3.53 -4.84 11.74
N PRO A 69 -4.52 -4.87 12.64
CA PRO A 69 -4.40 -4.23 13.94
C PRO A 69 -3.45 -4.95 14.91
N ASP A 70 -3.35 -6.27 14.82
CA ASP A 70 -2.62 -7.10 15.78
C ASP A 70 -2.21 -8.48 15.22
N GLU A 71 -1.36 -9.19 15.97
CA GLU A 71 -0.87 -10.53 15.61
C GLU A 71 -1.99 -11.57 15.43
N PRO A 72 -3.03 -11.65 16.29
CA PRO A 72 -4.13 -12.57 16.08
C PRO A 72 -4.87 -12.36 14.76
N GLU A 73 -5.08 -11.10 14.34
CA GLU A 73 -5.73 -10.82 13.07
C GLU A 73 -4.83 -11.17 11.88
N PHE A 74 -3.52 -10.89 11.98
CA PHE A 74 -2.55 -11.27 10.97
C PHE A 74 -2.45 -12.79 10.83
N ALA A 75 -2.40 -13.52 11.95
CA ALA A 75 -2.40 -14.98 11.98
C ALA A 75 -3.66 -15.57 11.35
N ARG A 76 -4.83 -15.00 11.66
CA ARG A 76 -6.13 -15.44 11.14
C ARG A 76 -6.19 -15.31 9.61
N ILE A 77 -5.74 -14.18 9.07
CA ILE A 77 -5.71 -13.97 7.62
C ILE A 77 -4.69 -14.91 6.96
N LEU A 78 -3.52 -15.10 7.54
CA LEU A 78 -2.55 -16.08 7.04
C LEU A 78 -3.14 -17.49 6.96
N ALA A 79 -3.80 -17.94 8.04
CA ALA A 79 -4.47 -19.23 8.08
C ALA A 79 -5.57 -19.36 7.00
N ARG A 80 -6.41 -18.33 6.84
CA ARG A 80 -7.45 -18.26 5.78
C ARG A 80 -6.83 -18.44 4.39
N LEU A 81 -5.78 -17.70 4.08
CA LEU A 81 -5.12 -17.77 2.77
C LEU A 81 -4.48 -19.13 2.51
N ILE A 82 -3.85 -19.74 3.53
CA ILE A 82 -3.30 -21.10 3.45
C ILE A 82 -4.42 -22.12 3.20
N MET A 83 -5.53 -22.05 3.95
CA MET A 83 -6.68 -22.94 3.77
C MET A 83 -7.32 -22.80 2.38
N ALA A 84 -7.40 -21.58 1.86
CA ALA A 84 -7.86 -21.30 0.51
C ALA A 84 -6.86 -21.73 -0.58
N ARG A 85 -5.64 -22.14 -0.19
CA ARG A 85 -4.53 -22.46 -1.11
C ARG A 85 -4.24 -21.33 -2.09
N HIS A 86 -4.46 -20.08 -1.65
CA HIS A 86 -4.13 -18.93 -2.46
C HIS A 86 -2.62 -18.72 -2.53
N PRO A 87 -2.02 -18.43 -3.70
CA PRO A 87 -0.58 -18.16 -3.80
C PRO A 87 -0.22 -16.91 -2.97
N ILE A 88 0.72 -17.06 -2.03
CA ILE A 88 1.18 -16.00 -1.15
C ILE A 88 2.71 -16.02 -1.03
N SER A 89 3.29 -14.87 -0.69
CA SER A 89 4.70 -14.72 -0.33
C SER A 89 4.81 -14.12 1.07
N PRO A 90 4.86 -14.96 2.12
CA PRO A 90 5.06 -14.49 3.49
C PRO A 90 6.49 -14.00 3.69
N THR A 91 6.64 -12.78 4.23
CA THR A 91 7.93 -12.08 4.33
C THR A 91 8.06 -11.40 5.69
N ASP A 92 9.25 -11.44 6.27
CA ASP A 92 9.62 -10.70 7.48
C ASP A 92 10.56 -9.56 7.10
N HIS A 93 10.11 -8.32 7.29
CA HIS A 93 10.90 -7.09 7.12
C HIS A 93 11.50 -6.59 8.44
N ILE A 94 11.40 -7.36 9.50
CA ILE A 94 11.82 -7.06 10.86
C ILE A 94 10.94 -5.97 11.49
N MET A 95 10.83 -4.81 10.86
CA MET A 95 9.94 -3.72 11.29
C MET A 95 8.47 -3.96 10.96
N SER A 96 8.19 -4.95 10.11
CA SER A 96 6.85 -5.45 9.79
C SER A 96 6.91 -6.90 9.35
N LYS A 97 5.81 -7.63 9.58
CA LYS A 97 5.52 -8.93 8.96
C LYS A 97 4.56 -8.67 7.81
N ALA A 98 4.77 -9.30 6.66
CA ALA A 98 4.00 -9.05 5.44
C ALA A 98 3.56 -10.35 4.74
N ILE A 99 2.41 -10.30 4.06
CA ILE A 99 1.95 -11.34 3.16
C ILE A 99 1.63 -10.67 1.83
N TYR A 100 2.42 -10.97 0.79
CA TYR A 100 2.19 -10.47 -0.56
C TYR A 100 1.34 -11.44 -1.36
N LEU A 101 0.36 -10.92 -2.08
CA LEU A 101 -0.51 -11.70 -2.95
C LEU A 101 -1.09 -10.81 -4.07
N HIS A 102 -1.67 -11.44 -5.07
CA HIS A 102 -2.30 -10.73 -6.19
C HIS A 102 -3.80 -10.99 -6.21
N ASP A 103 -4.54 -9.95 -6.55
CA ASP A 103 -5.94 -10.10 -6.89
C ASP A 103 -6.12 -10.74 -8.30
N PRO A 104 -7.35 -11.04 -8.74
CA PRO A 104 -7.59 -11.64 -10.06
C PRO A 104 -7.12 -10.80 -11.24
N ASP A 105 -6.97 -9.49 -11.09
CA ASP A 105 -6.50 -8.56 -12.12
C ASP A 105 -4.98 -8.28 -12.03
N ARG A 106 -4.27 -9.04 -11.16
CA ARG A 106 -2.82 -8.92 -10.89
C ARG A 106 -2.47 -7.63 -10.14
N ILE A 107 -3.42 -6.99 -9.48
CA ILE A 107 -3.14 -5.91 -8.54
C ILE A 107 -2.51 -6.55 -7.30
N MET A 108 -1.33 -6.06 -6.91
CA MET A 108 -0.63 -6.60 -5.74
C MET A 108 -1.16 -5.97 -4.46
N LEU A 109 -1.49 -6.83 -3.50
CA LEU A 109 -1.84 -6.49 -2.12
C LEU A 109 -0.72 -6.94 -1.19
N GLU A 110 -0.40 -6.11 -0.23
CA GLU A 110 0.39 -6.45 0.94
C GLU A 110 -0.50 -6.41 2.20
N LEU A 111 -0.64 -7.52 2.89
CA LEU A 111 -1.23 -7.56 4.23
C LEU A 111 -0.10 -7.43 5.24
N THR A 112 -0.12 -6.38 6.05
CA THR A 112 1.01 -5.98 6.87
C THR A 112 0.65 -5.92 8.34
N LEU A 113 1.55 -6.42 9.19
CA LEU A 113 1.55 -6.18 10.63
C LEU A 113 2.79 -5.34 10.99
N GLU A 114 2.58 -4.13 11.50
CA GLU A 114 3.67 -3.28 11.99
C GLU A 114 4.31 -3.89 13.25
N THR A 115 5.64 -4.05 13.27
CA THR A 115 6.41 -4.59 14.41
C THR A 115 7.65 -3.73 14.71
N PRO A 116 7.50 -2.39 14.87
CA PRO A 116 8.64 -1.49 15.05
C PRO A 116 9.44 -1.78 16.32
N GLN A 117 8.83 -2.39 17.34
CA GLN A 117 9.47 -2.81 18.58
C GLN A 117 10.54 -3.90 18.38
N ARG A 118 10.52 -4.59 17.24
CA ARG A 118 11.51 -5.63 16.89
C ARG A 118 12.81 -5.07 16.34
N VAL A 119 12.89 -3.76 16.12
CA VAL A 119 14.02 -3.09 15.49
C VAL A 119 14.70 -2.14 16.46
N SER A 120 16.01 -2.26 16.65
CA SER A 120 16.85 -1.29 17.38
C SER A 120 17.57 -0.32 16.44
N LYS A 121 17.91 -0.76 15.21
CA LYS A 121 18.48 0.06 14.15
C LYS A 121 17.91 -0.35 12.80
N PHE A 122 17.49 0.63 12.02
CA PHE A 122 17.04 0.42 10.65
C PHE A 122 17.71 1.41 9.71
N GLY A 123 18.46 0.92 8.76
CA GLY A 123 19.18 1.75 7.79
C GLY A 123 19.92 0.93 6.76
N TRP A 124 20.77 1.63 6.00
CA TRP A 124 21.55 1.08 4.90
C TRP A 124 22.96 1.61 5.01
N ASP A 125 23.94 0.78 4.71
CA ASP A 125 25.33 1.20 4.55
C ASP A 125 25.48 1.90 3.19
N GLU A 126 25.69 3.21 3.21
CA GLU A 126 25.79 4.04 2.00
C GLU A 126 26.96 3.62 1.09
N SER A 127 28.02 3.04 1.65
CA SER A 127 29.19 2.62 0.89
C SER A 127 29.01 1.31 0.14
N THR A 128 28.20 0.40 0.68
CA THR A 128 27.99 -0.95 0.15
C THR A 128 26.58 -1.18 -0.38
N GLY A 129 25.61 -0.33 -0.04
CA GLY A 129 24.19 -0.53 -0.34
C GLY A 129 23.57 -1.70 0.42
N GLN A 130 24.27 -2.26 1.41
CA GLN A 130 23.77 -3.39 2.19
C GLN A 130 22.88 -2.93 3.34
N PRO A 131 21.88 -3.76 3.74
CA PRO A 131 21.08 -3.47 4.93
C PRO A 131 21.96 -3.34 6.19
N ASP A 132 21.78 -2.26 6.94
CA ASP A 132 22.35 -2.06 8.26
C ASP A 132 21.22 -2.07 9.30
N ILE A 133 20.58 -3.24 9.41
CA ILE A 133 19.44 -3.48 10.27
C ILE A 133 19.87 -4.35 11.44
N VAL A 134 19.49 -3.90 12.65
CA VAL A 134 19.74 -4.63 13.89
C VAL A 134 18.40 -4.80 14.61
N ASP A 135 18.07 -6.02 14.97
CA ASP A 135 16.84 -6.29 15.75
C ASP A 135 16.98 -5.90 17.23
N SER A 136 15.89 -6.00 17.99
CA SER A 136 15.86 -5.67 19.41
C SER A 136 16.73 -6.57 20.29
N GLU A 137 17.21 -7.71 19.77
CA GLU A 137 18.12 -8.63 20.45
C GLU A 137 19.58 -8.39 20.05
N GLY A 138 19.87 -7.36 19.23
CA GLY A 138 21.22 -6.99 18.78
C GLY A 138 21.76 -7.82 17.61
N ARG A 139 20.92 -8.61 16.93
CA ARG A 139 21.33 -9.43 15.78
C ARG A 139 21.23 -8.63 14.49
N LYS A 140 22.23 -8.77 13.61
CA LYS A 140 22.15 -8.22 12.26
C LYS A 140 21.13 -8.98 11.42
N ARG A 141 20.32 -8.24 10.65
CA ARG A 141 19.22 -8.79 9.84
C ARG A 141 19.32 -8.32 8.39
N GLY A 142 18.72 -9.10 7.49
CA GLY A 142 18.74 -8.82 6.06
C GLY A 142 17.65 -7.86 5.57
N GLY A 143 16.64 -7.55 6.39
CA GLY A 143 15.54 -6.65 6.04
C GLY A 143 14.48 -7.25 5.12
N THR A 144 14.73 -8.44 4.56
CA THR A 144 13.77 -9.23 3.79
C THR A 144 14.11 -10.69 4.00
N GLU A 145 13.36 -11.34 4.87
CA GLU A 145 13.60 -12.72 5.30
C GLU A 145 12.31 -13.55 5.16
N ALA A 146 12.44 -14.87 5.20
CA ALA A 146 11.27 -15.73 5.22
C ALA A 146 10.50 -15.54 6.54
N LEU A 147 9.19 -15.36 6.46
CA LEU A 147 8.33 -15.28 7.64
C LEU A 147 8.25 -16.64 8.33
N ASP A 148 8.42 -16.68 9.64
CA ASP A 148 8.13 -17.87 10.44
C ASP A 148 6.61 -18.05 10.52
N VAL A 149 6.09 -18.88 9.62
CA VAL A 149 4.66 -19.16 9.50
C VAL A 149 4.12 -19.89 10.74
N GLU A 150 4.91 -20.78 11.35
CA GLU A 150 4.49 -21.53 12.55
C GLU A 150 4.39 -20.61 13.76
N GLU A 151 5.34 -19.71 13.93
CA GLU A 151 5.30 -18.67 14.98
C GLU A 151 4.06 -17.80 14.81
N VAL A 152 3.79 -17.31 13.60
CA VAL A 152 2.60 -16.48 13.33
C VAL A 152 1.31 -17.25 13.62
N LEU A 153 1.18 -18.48 13.17
CA LEU A 153 -0.01 -19.30 13.41
C LEU A 153 -0.21 -19.62 14.91
N GLY A 154 0.85 -19.57 15.71
CA GLY A 154 0.79 -19.67 17.16
C GLY A 154 0.00 -18.55 17.83
N HIS A 155 -0.21 -17.41 17.17
CA HIS A 155 -1.01 -16.28 17.67
C HIS A 155 -2.52 -16.39 17.35
N LEU A 156 -2.99 -17.49 16.74
CA LEU A 156 -4.41 -17.68 16.48
C LEU A 156 -5.21 -17.65 17.80
N ALA A 157 -6.12 -16.68 17.91
CA ALA A 157 -7.01 -16.57 19.07
C ALA A 157 -8.21 -17.51 19.01
N ASP A 158 -8.67 -17.82 17.79
CA ASP A 158 -9.83 -18.66 17.51
C ASP A 158 -9.72 -19.30 16.12
N ARG A 159 -10.77 -20.02 15.70
CA ARG A 159 -10.88 -20.64 14.38
C ARG A 159 -11.98 -20.03 13.50
N GLU A 160 -12.37 -18.80 13.79
CA GLU A 160 -13.37 -18.07 12.99
C GLU A 160 -12.69 -17.41 11.76
N PHE A 161 -12.23 -18.24 10.83
CA PHE A 161 -11.44 -17.78 9.70
C PHE A 161 -12.25 -16.92 8.71
N ASP A 162 -13.57 -17.09 8.64
CA ASP A 162 -14.44 -16.46 7.63
C ASP A 162 -14.98 -15.08 8.06
N ARG A 163 -14.75 -14.65 9.30
CA ARG A 163 -15.22 -13.35 9.74
C ARG A 163 -14.55 -12.20 8.97
N PRO A 164 -15.24 -11.04 8.82
CA PRO A 164 -14.66 -9.83 8.24
C PRO A 164 -13.40 -9.35 8.99
N LEU A 165 -12.59 -8.52 8.33
CA LEU A 165 -11.46 -7.84 8.95
C LEU A 165 -11.92 -6.96 10.12
N ARG A 166 -11.14 -6.99 11.19
CA ARG A 166 -11.45 -6.27 12.44
C ARG A 166 -11.22 -4.75 12.30
N GLY A 167 -11.87 -4.01 13.20
CA GLY A 167 -11.58 -2.60 13.44
C GLY A 167 -10.10 -2.37 13.75
N GLY A 168 -9.59 -1.19 13.35
CA GLY A 168 -8.16 -0.89 13.38
C GLY A 168 -7.41 -1.24 12.09
N THR A 169 -8.02 -2.05 11.22
CA THR A 169 -7.50 -2.26 9.85
C THR A 169 -7.51 -0.94 9.07
N LYS A 170 -6.43 -0.63 8.37
CA LYS A 170 -6.24 0.66 7.68
C LYS A 170 -5.41 0.50 6.41
N ILE A 171 -5.50 1.48 5.48
CA ILE A 171 -4.45 1.63 4.47
C ILE A 171 -3.21 2.16 5.17
N GLY A 172 -2.15 1.39 5.19
CA GLY A 172 -0.89 1.73 5.83
C GLY A 172 0.03 2.53 4.91
N HIS A 173 0.20 2.03 3.68
CA HIS A 173 1.02 2.67 2.67
C HIS A 173 0.61 2.28 1.25
N VAL A 174 1.13 3.02 0.28
CA VAL A 174 1.15 2.64 -1.12
C VAL A 174 2.60 2.58 -1.60
N HIS A 175 2.91 1.61 -2.44
CA HIS A 175 4.19 1.52 -3.12
C HIS A 175 3.96 1.70 -4.62
N LEU A 176 4.65 2.66 -5.22
CA LEU A 176 4.43 3.09 -6.60
C LEU A 176 5.62 2.76 -7.49
N HIS A 177 5.35 2.31 -8.69
CA HIS A 177 6.29 2.35 -9.79
C HIS A 177 6.31 3.75 -10.39
N VAL A 178 7.49 4.33 -10.51
CA VAL A 178 7.71 5.67 -11.09
C VAL A 178 8.74 5.61 -12.21
N GLY A 179 8.70 6.57 -13.13
CA GLY A 179 9.65 6.65 -14.23
C GLY A 179 10.98 7.31 -13.85
N ASN A 180 10.96 8.19 -12.82
CA ASN A 180 12.14 8.85 -12.28
C ASN A 180 12.02 8.96 -10.77
N LEU A 181 12.94 8.30 -10.06
CA LEU A 181 12.88 8.20 -8.60
C LEU A 181 13.04 9.57 -7.92
N GLU A 182 14.05 10.35 -8.34
CA GLU A 182 14.36 11.65 -7.72
C GLU A 182 13.25 12.69 -7.98
N GLU A 183 12.71 12.73 -9.19
CA GLU A 183 11.61 13.65 -9.52
C GLU A 183 10.35 13.30 -8.72
N ALA A 184 10.03 12.01 -8.61
CA ALA A 184 8.87 11.56 -7.83
C ALA A 184 9.08 11.84 -6.32
N ALA A 185 10.23 11.48 -5.74
CA ALA A 185 10.53 11.75 -4.34
C ALA A 185 10.45 13.25 -4.01
N ARG A 186 11.01 14.10 -4.88
CA ARG A 186 10.93 15.56 -4.76
C ARG A 186 9.49 16.06 -4.81
N PHE A 187 8.64 15.52 -5.71
CA PHE A 187 7.23 15.89 -5.78
C PHE A 187 6.53 15.63 -4.45
N TYR A 188 6.64 14.42 -3.88
CA TYR A 188 6.01 14.10 -2.60
C TYR A 188 6.58 14.92 -1.44
N ARG A 189 7.88 15.21 -1.44
CA ARG A 189 8.55 15.99 -0.41
C ARG A 189 8.19 17.47 -0.47
N GLU A 190 8.37 18.11 -1.63
CA GLU A 190 8.27 19.55 -1.79
C GLU A 190 6.83 20.03 -2.04
N ASN A 191 6.03 19.24 -2.77
CA ASN A 191 4.68 19.63 -3.12
C ASN A 191 3.61 19.09 -2.16
N LEU A 192 3.81 17.89 -1.57
CA LEU A 192 2.83 17.26 -0.70
C LEU A 192 3.26 17.19 0.76
N ALA A 193 4.41 17.82 1.11
CA ALA A 193 4.95 17.95 2.46
C ALA A 193 5.25 16.63 3.18
N PHE A 194 5.64 15.60 2.42
CA PHE A 194 6.19 14.38 2.99
C PHE A 194 7.66 14.57 3.36
N ILE A 195 8.14 13.75 4.27
CA ILE A 195 9.54 13.70 4.71
C ILE A 195 10.16 12.44 4.12
N GLU A 196 11.28 12.57 3.44
CA GLU A 196 12.04 11.41 2.96
C GLU A 196 12.61 10.67 4.18
N ASN A 197 12.32 9.37 4.27
CA ASN A 197 12.83 8.50 5.31
C ASN A 197 14.07 7.76 4.82
N THR A 198 13.98 7.18 3.63
CA THR A 198 15.06 6.39 3.05
C THR A 198 15.15 6.65 1.56
N ASN A 199 16.37 6.78 1.05
CA ASN A 199 16.64 6.79 -0.38
C ASN A 199 17.80 5.82 -0.65
N ILE A 200 17.53 4.75 -1.40
CA ILE A 200 18.45 3.64 -1.63
C ILE A 200 18.68 3.51 -3.14
N PRO A 201 19.61 4.27 -3.73
CA PRO A 201 19.84 4.26 -5.17
C PRO A 201 20.19 2.87 -5.72
N PHE A 202 20.93 2.07 -4.94
CA PHE A 202 21.29 0.70 -5.32
C PHE A 202 20.06 -0.19 -5.57
N PHE A 203 19.00 -0.05 -4.74
CA PHE A 203 17.72 -0.73 -4.93
C PHE A 203 16.75 0.05 -5.82
N ARG A 204 17.13 1.24 -6.28
CA ARG A 204 16.27 2.14 -7.05
C ARG A 204 14.93 2.36 -6.36
N MET A 205 14.99 2.64 -5.07
CA MET A 205 13.83 2.80 -4.20
C MET A 205 14.03 3.96 -3.24
N ALA A 206 12.95 4.66 -2.93
CA ALA A 206 12.86 5.64 -1.85
C ALA A 206 11.55 5.46 -1.10
N ASP A 207 11.50 5.85 0.17
CA ASP A 207 10.26 5.90 0.93
C ASP A 207 10.14 7.22 1.71
N LEU A 208 8.88 7.59 1.92
CA LEU A 208 8.53 8.87 2.54
C LEU A 208 7.41 8.65 3.57
N TYR A 209 7.37 9.53 4.58
CA TYR A 209 6.35 9.54 5.61
C TYR A 209 5.83 10.96 5.89
N ALA A 210 4.70 11.05 6.59
CA ALA A 210 4.07 12.32 6.96
C ALA A 210 3.71 12.34 8.45
N GLY A 211 4.68 12.00 9.29
CA GLY A 211 4.47 11.88 10.75
C GLY A 211 3.96 10.49 11.18
N GLY A 212 3.77 10.32 12.50
CA GLY A 212 3.40 9.05 13.12
C GLY A 212 4.62 8.15 13.40
N THR A 213 4.35 6.94 13.91
CA THR A 213 5.37 6.01 14.39
C THR A 213 5.91 5.08 13.31
N PHE A 214 5.22 4.91 12.19
CA PHE A 214 5.64 4.06 11.10
C PHE A 214 6.14 4.92 9.93
N PRO A 215 7.44 4.86 9.60
CA PRO A 215 8.08 5.81 8.69
C PRO A 215 7.95 5.46 7.20
N HIS A 216 6.98 4.63 6.83
CA HIS A 216 6.79 4.13 5.47
C HIS A 216 5.33 4.32 5.06
N ARG A 217 5.02 5.43 4.36
CA ARG A 217 3.65 5.77 3.91
C ARG A 217 3.50 5.81 2.41
N ILE A 218 4.52 6.30 1.71
CA ILE A 218 4.64 6.26 0.26
C ILE A 218 6.01 5.69 -0.06
N ALA A 219 6.05 4.56 -0.75
CA ALA A 219 7.28 4.02 -1.30
C ALA A 219 7.28 4.18 -2.82
N LEU A 220 8.44 4.42 -3.39
CA LEU A 220 8.67 4.67 -4.80
C LEU A 220 9.76 3.76 -5.31
N ASN A 221 9.64 3.25 -6.52
CA ASN A 221 10.70 2.50 -7.19
C ASN A 221 10.67 2.67 -8.71
N THR A 222 11.82 2.40 -9.36
CA THR A 222 11.94 2.36 -10.82
C THR A 222 12.14 0.92 -11.35
N TRP A 223 11.52 -0.07 -10.72
CA TRP A 223 11.71 -1.48 -11.08
C TRP A 223 11.03 -1.90 -12.38
N GLN A 224 10.11 -1.08 -12.89
CA GLN A 224 9.52 -1.27 -14.23
C GLN A 224 10.34 -0.62 -15.34
N GLY A 225 11.46 0.03 -15.00
CA GLY A 225 12.36 0.74 -15.90
C GLY A 225 12.34 2.25 -15.67
N GLU A 226 13.49 2.88 -15.82
CA GLU A 226 13.57 4.34 -15.86
C GLU A 226 12.84 4.86 -17.10
N GLY A 227 12.12 5.98 -16.96
CA GLY A 227 11.27 6.53 -18.00
C GLY A 227 9.95 5.79 -18.20
N ALA A 228 9.60 4.83 -17.32
CA ALA A 228 8.30 4.16 -17.39
C ALA A 228 7.15 5.16 -17.32
N THR A 229 6.19 5.04 -18.23
CA THR A 229 4.99 5.88 -18.34
C THR A 229 3.76 5.10 -17.91
N GLN A 230 2.63 5.79 -17.77
CA GLN A 230 1.35 5.16 -17.44
C GLN A 230 0.97 4.04 -18.41
N ALA A 231 0.30 3.01 -17.89
CA ALA A 231 -0.24 1.93 -18.70
C ALA A 231 -1.32 2.45 -19.67
N PRO A 232 -1.56 1.75 -20.79
CA PRO A 232 -2.63 2.10 -21.71
C PRO A 232 -4.01 2.20 -21.03
N ALA A 233 -4.84 3.13 -21.47
CA ALA A 233 -6.19 3.29 -20.95
C ALA A 233 -6.98 1.96 -20.93
N GLY A 234 -7.77 1.75 -19.90
CA GLY A 234 -8.52 0.51 -19.69
C GLY A 234 -7.69 -0.63 -19.12
N THR A 235 -6.48 -0.37 -18.62
CA THR A 235 -5.69 -1.34 -17.84
C THR A 235 -6.11 -1.29 -16.39
N ALA A 236 -6.31 -2.44 -15.76
CA ALA A 236 -6.58 -2.55 -14.31
C ALA A 236 -5.38 -2.05 -13.50
N GLY A 237 -5.65 -1.52 -12.32
CA GLY A 237 -4.61 -0.96 -11.45
C GLY A 237 -5.16 0.14 -10.56
N MET A 238 -4.32 1.07 -10.14
CA MET A 238 -4.73 2.17 -9.30
C MET A 238 -5.29 3.32 -10.13
N GLY A 239 -6.55 3.67 -9.90
CA GLY A 239 -7.14 4.91 -10.40
C GLY A 239 -6.58 6.13 -9.68
N HIS A 240 -6.61 6.12 -8.35
CA HIS A 240 -5.93 7.10 -7.48
C HIS A 240 -5.84 6.59 -6.04
N PHE A 241 -4.99 7.21 -5.23
CA PHE A 241 -5.02 7.05 -3.78
C PHE A 241 -5.26 8.39 -3.10
N THR A 242 -5.75 8.35 -1.85
CA THR A 242 -6.14 9.56 -1.12
C THR A 242 -5.14 9.90 -0.02
N ILE A 243 -4.72 11.16 0.04
CA ILE A 243 -4.02 11.76 1.16
C ILE A 243 -4.99 12.68 1.88
N ALA A 244 -5.30 12.36 3.15
CA ALA A 244 -6.10 13.23 4.01
C ALA A 244 -5.18 14.04 4.92
N TYR A 245 -5.26 15.35 4.82
CA TYR A 245 -4.58 16.28 5.73
C TYR A 245 -5.41 16.48 6.99
N ASP A 246 -4.78 16.91 8.05
CA ASP A 246 -5.38 17.11 9.37
C ASP A 246 -6.26 18.35 9.47
N SER A 247 -6.13 19.28 8.52
CA SER A 247 -6.95 20.49 8.46
C SER A 247 -7.15 21.00 7.03
N LYS A 248 -8.23 21.76 6.86
CA LYS A 248 -8.52 22.46 5.59
C LYS A 248 -7.45 23.50 5.26
N GLU A 249 -6.97 24.22 6.26
CA GLU A 249 -5.93 25.24 6.11
C GLU A 249 -4.66 24.62 5.52
N ARG A 250 -4.26 23.43 6.03
CA ARG A 250 -3.09 22.71 5.51
C ARG A 250 -3.31 22.23 4.08
N LEU A 251 -4.49 21.70 3.78
CA LEU A 251 -4.86 21.32 2.41
C LEU A 251 -4.79 22.54 1.47
N ASP A 252 -5.37 23.68 1.86
CA ASP A 252 -5.39 24.88 1.04
C ASP A 252 -3.95 25.42 0.76
N GLU A 253 -3.04 25.32 1.74
CA GLU A 253 -1.61 25.66 1.56
C GLU A 253 -0.96 24.74 0.50
N ILE A 254 -1.15 23.45 0.61
CA ILE A 254 -0.61 22.47 -0.32
C ILE A 254 -1.15 22.73 -1.73
N VAL A 255 -2.46 22.86 -1.88
CA VAL A 255 -3.12 23.05 -3.18
C VAL A 255 -2.64 24.33 -3.87
N LYS A 256 -2.39 25.43 -3.12
CA LYS A 256 -1.82 26.67 -3.69
C LYS A 256 -0.42 26.50 -4.28
N GLY A 257 0.37 25.56 -3.77
CA GLY A 257 1.72 25.25 -4.25
C GLY A 257 1.76 24.38 -5.51
N LEU A 258 0.65 23.71 -5.84
CA LEU A 258 0.57 22.79 -6.96
C LEU A 258 0.29 23.52 -8.28
N LYS A 259 1.00 23.11 -9.35
CA LYS A 259 0.81 23.67 -10.71
C LYS A 259 -0.32 22.97 -11.47
N ASP A 260 -0.46 21.66 -11.24
CA ASP A 260 -1.49 20.81 -11.88
C ASP A 260 -2.39 20.22 -10.79
N VAL A 261 -3.56 20.84 -10.62
CA VAL A 261 -4.55 20.40 -9.65
C VAL A 261 -5.96 20.63 -10.19
N GLN A 262 -6.77 19.61 -10.13
CA GLN A 262 -8.18 19.65 -10.54
C GLN A 262 -9.08 19.60 -9.30
N ALA A 263 -9.89 20.64 -9.09
CA ALA A 263 -10.91 20.61 -8.05
C ALA A 263 -12.02 19.62 -8.41
N ARG A 264 -12.42 18.78 -7.43
CA ARG A 264 -13.49 17.79 -7.53
C ARG A 264 -14.44 17.94 -6.35
N SER A 265 -15.61 17.31 -6.43
CA SER A 265 -16.58 17.31 -5.32
C SER A 265 -16.06 16.58 -4.06
N ASP A 266 -15.11 15.66 -4.23
CA ASP A 266 -14.51 14.83 -3.19
C ASP A 266 -13.10 15.30 -2.76
N GLY A 267 -12.56 16.37 -3.33
CA GLY A 267 -11.25 16.91 -2.99
C GLY A 267 -10.52 17.58 -4.16
N HIS A 268 -9.21 17.48 -4.17
CA HIS A 268 -8.34 18.03 -5.19
C HIS A 268 -7.47 16.95 -5.80
N LEU A 269 -7.64 16.67 -7.10
CA LEU A 269 -6.87 15.65 -7.81
C LEU A 269 -5.62 16.27 -8.41
N THR A 270 -4.47 15.65 -8.18
CA THR A 270 -3.18 15.98 -8.81
C THR A 270 -2.49 14.70 -9.26
N HIS A 271 -1.39 14.83 -9.99
CA HIS A 271 -0.60 13.70 -10.45
C HIS A 271 0.88 13.89 -10.08
N ASP A 272 1.54 12.78 -9.73
CA ASP A 272 2.99 12.79 -9.62
C ASP A 272 3.66 12.88 -11.01
N PRO A 273 4.97 13.11 -11.10
CA PRO A 273 5.67 13.21 -12.40
C PRO A 273 5.55 11.98 -13.29
N SER A 274 5.17 10.83 -12.74
CA SER A 274 4.96 9.58 -13.47
C SER A 274 3.49 9.34 -13.85
N GLY A 275 2.61 10.29 -13.51
CA GLY A 275 1.18 10.22 -13.79
C GLY A 275 0.36 9.46 -12.75
N ASN A 276 0.93 9.06 -11.61
CA ASN A 276 0.14 8.46 -10.53
C ASN A 276 -0.79 9.50 -9.91
N ALA A 277 -2.08 9.23 -9.94
CA ALA A 277 -3.09 10.16 -9.48
C ALA A 277 -3.23 10.14 -7.95
N VAL A 278 -3.31 11.32 -7.35
CA VAL A 278 -3.41 11.55 -5.90
C VAL A 278 -4.60 12.47 -5.62
N LEU A 279 -5.54 12.00 -4.82
CA LEU A 279 -6.65 12.81 -4.31
C LEU A 279 -6.26 13.40 -2.96
N LEU A 280 -6.33 14.73 -2.84
CA LEU A 280 -6.01 15.47 -1.63
C LEU A 280 -7.31 15.91 -0.96
N THR A 281 -7.47 15.60 0.33
CA THR A 281 -8.65 15.93 1.15
C THR A 281 -8.25 16.46 2.53
N ALA A 282 -9.20 16.97 3.28
CA ALA A 282 -9.03 17.29 4.71
C ALA A 282 -10.28 16.88 5.51
#